data_b511f7f5a06441f1bebc8c43d087d46a
#
_entry.id   b511f7f5a06441f1bebc8c43d087d46a
#
_cell.length_a   1.000
_cell.length_b   1.000
_cell.length_c   1.000
_cell.angle_alpha   90.00
_cell.angle_beta   90.00
_cell.angle_gamma   90.00
#
_symmetry.space_group_name_H-M   'P 1'
#
loop_
_entity.id
_entity.type
_entity.pdbx_description
1 polymer ?
#
loop_
_entity_poly.entity_id
_entity_poly.type
_entity_poly.pdbx_seq_one_letter_code
_entity_poly.pdbx_strand_id
1 'polypeptide(L)' 'VRAIKSVRSRSKGKATAVDMVVVVDSVLSTSEAHEIADTIERKLRKDLQVEDATIHVEPDRKRSEGP' A
#
# COMPACT_ATOMS: atom_id res chain seq x y z
N VAL A 1 6.50 -2.55 7.00
CA VAL A 1 5.43 -1.56 6.97
C VAL A 1 5.35 -0.88 8.32
N ARG A 2 5.49 0.41 8.33
CA ARG A 2 5.42 1.15 9.57
C ARG A 2 4.03 1.63 9.88
N ALA A 3 3.25 1.92 8.87
CA ALA A 3 1.89 2.40 9.11
C ALA A 3 1.10 2.35 7.82
N ILE A 4 -0.22 2.34 7.95
CA ILE A 4 -1.10 2.49 6.82
C ILE A 4 -1.66 3.88 6.92
N LYS A 5 -1.38 4.71 5.92
CA LYS A 5 -1.76 6.10 5.96
C LYS A 5 -3.18 6.29 5.51
N SER A 6 -3.63 5.59 4.53
CA SER A 6 -4.99 5.70 4.08
C SER A 6 -5.43 4.45 3.34
N VAL A 7 -6.73 4.21 3.35
CA VAL A 7 -7.31 3.11 2.63
C VAL A 7 -8.62 3.62 2.06
N ARG A 8 -8.83 3.47 0.75
CA ARG A 8 -10.08 3.86 0.13
C ARG A 8 -10.58 2.71 -0.68
N SER A 9 -11.86 2.44 -0.61
CA SER A 9 -12.45 1.40 -1.42
C SER A 9 -13.60 1.99 -2.23
N ARG A 10 -13.79 1.48 -3.42
CA ARG A 10 -14.84 1.93 -4.30
C ARG A 10 -15.46 0.75 -4.98
N SER A 11 -16.78 0.81 -5.14
CA SER A 11 -17.47 -0.23 -5.87
C SER A 11 -17.66 0.21 -7.29
N LYS A 12 -17.44 -0.69 -8.25
CA LYS A 12 -17.66 -0.41 -9.63
C LYS A 12 -18.51 -1.55 -10.13
N GLY A 13 -19.80 -1.41 -10.09
CA GLY A 13 -20.69 -2.50 -10.47
C GLY A 13 -20.45 -3.67 -9.54
N LYS A 14 -19.97 -4.80 -10.08
CA LYS A 14 -19.72 -5.94 -9.26
C LYS A 14 -18.28 -5.99 -8.76
N ALA A 15 -17.47 -5.10 -9.20
CA ALA A 15 -16.05 -5.11 -8.84
C ALA A 15 -15.78 -4.17 -7.69
N THR A 16 -14.74 -4.45 -6.94
CA THR A 16 -14.30 -3.59 -5.86
C THR A 16 -12.87 -3.16 -6.14
N ALA A 17 -12.63 -1.87 -6.02
CA ALA A 17 -11.28 -1.32 -6.19
C ALA A 17 -10.83 -0.74 -4.86
N VAL A 18 -9.59 -0.97 -4.51
CA VAL A 18 -9.01 -0.47 -3.26
C VAL A 18 -7.75 0.31 -3.56
N ASP A 19 -7.65 1.51 -3.01
CA ASP A 19 -6.42 2.28 -3.06
C ASP A 19 -5.89 2.36 -1.64
N MET A 20 -4.63 2.06 -1.46
CA MET A 20 -4.03 2.06 -0.13
C MET A 20 -2.70 2.77 -0.17
N VAL A 21 -2.40 3.56 0.84
CA VAL A 21 -1.10 4.19 0.98
C VAL A 21 -0.45 3.61 2.23
N VAL A 22 0.70 2.98 2.08
CA VAL A 22 1.43 2.41 3.20
C VAL A 22 2.74 3.15 3.37
N VAL A 23 3.17 3.32 4.61
CA VAL A 23 4.42 3.98 4.93
C VAL A 23 5.40 2.92 5.36
N VAL A 24 6.58 2.92 4.76
CA VAL A 24 7.61 1.93 5.06
C VAL A 24 8.86 2.64 5.53
N ASP A 25 9.78 1.87 6.08
CA ASP A 25 11.04 2.40 6.54
C ASP A 25 11.77 3.00 5.36
N SER A 26 12.29 4.21 5.53
CA SER A 26 12.94 4.92 4.44
C SER A 26 14.23 4.27 4.00
N VAL A 27 14.79 3.34 4.78
CA VAL A 27 16.03 2.66 4.37
C VAL A 27 15.77 1.46 3.47
N LEU A 28 14.51 1.13 3.19
CA LEU A 28 14.25 0.01 2.33
C LEU A 28 14.61 0.33 0.89
N SER A 29 15.08 -0.66 0.18
CA SER A 29 15.37 -0.47 -1.24
C SER A 29 14.08 -0.45 -2.03
N THR A 30 14.19 -0.02 -3.28
CA THR A 30 13.04 -0.02 -4.18
C THR A 30 12.50 -1.43 -4.37
N SER A 31 13.38 -2.42 -4.47
CA SER A 31 12.94 -3.80 -4.63
C SER A 31 12.17 -4.27 -3.43
N GLU A 32 12.63 -3.94 -2.25
CA GLU A 32 11.94 -4.34 -1.03
C GLU A 32 10.57 -3.68 -0.93
N ALA A 33 10.49 -2.41 -1.31
CA ALA A 33 9.22 -1.71 -1.28
C ALA A 33 8.24 -2.33 -2.27
N HIS A 34 8.72 -2.71 -3.45
CA HIS A 34 7.86 -3.38 -4.43
C HIS A 34 7.36 -4.71 -3.92
N GLU A 35 8.19 -5.46 -3.22
CA GLU A 35 7.76 -6.74 -2.67
C GLU A 35 6.68 -6.56 -1.64
N ILE A 36 6.78 -5.54 -0.83
CA ILE A 36 5.76 -5.24 0.16
C ILE A 36 4.44 -4.94 -0.54
N ALA A 37 4.48 -4.09 -1.56
CA ALA A 37 3.27 -3.75 -2.29
C ALA A 37 2.64 -4.97 -2.94
N ASP A 38 3.45 -5.83 -3.55
CA ASP A 38 2.96 -7.04 -4.17
C ASP A 38 2.30 -7.97 -3.17
N THR A 39 2.90 -8.11 -2.00
CA THR A 39 2.37 -8.98 -0.97
C THR A 39 1.01 -8.49 -0.50
N ILE A 40 0.89 -7.18 -0.29
CA ILE A 40 -0.35 -6.60 0.16
C ILE A 40 -1.42 -6.77 -0.91
N GLU A 41 -1.06 -6.50 -2.15
CA GLU A 41 -2.01 -6.61 -3.25
C GLU A 41 -2.54 -8.04 -3.37
N ARG A 42 -1.67 -9.02 -3.27
CA ARG A 42 -2.09 -10.41 -3.37
C ARG A 42 -3.02 -10.80 -2.24
N LYS A 43 -2.74 -10.33 -1.05
CA LYS A 43 -3.59 -10.62 0.09
C LYS A 43 -4.96 -9.99 -0.05
N LEU A 44 -5.02 -8.77 -0.55
CA LEU A 44 -6.30 -8.12 -0.75
C LEU A 44 -7.13 -8.86 -1.79
N ARG A 45 -6.51 -9.29 -2.87
CA ARG A 45 -7.23 -10.01 -3.90
C ARG A 45 -7.71 -11.37 -3.40
N LYS A 46 -6.88 -12.04 -2.63
CA LYS A 46 -7.23 -13.36 -2.16
C LYS A 46 -8.24 -13.33 -1.03
N ASP A 47 -8.02 -12.50 -0.03
CA ASP A 47 -8.83 -12.53 1.17
C ASP A 47 -10.10 -11.71 1.06
N LEU A 48 -10.06 -10.61 0.32
CA LEU A 48 -11.20 -9.72 0.21
C LEU A 48 -11.79 -9.71 -1.19
N GLN A 49 -11.23 -10.51 -2.08
CA GLN A 49 -11.74 -10.60 -3.44
C GLN A 49 -11.82 -9.26 -4.15
N VAL A 50 -10.81 -8.43 -3.90
CA VAL A 50 -10.71 -7.14 -4.54
C VAL A 50 -10.29 -7.34 -5.98
N GLU A 51 -11.00 -6.68 -6.93
CA GLU A 51 -10.67 -6.84 -8.32
C GLU A 51 -9.46 -5.98 -8.70
N ASP A 52 -9.37 -4.82 -8.14
CA ASP A 52 -8.33 -3.88 -8.50
C ASP A 52 -7.73 -3.30 -7.24
N ALA A 53 -6.46 -3.45 -7.05
CA ALA A 53 -5.78 -2.94 -5.85
C ALA A 53 -4.60 -2.09 -6.27
N THR A 54 -4.54 -0.86 -5.78
CA THR A 54 -3.42 0.04 -6.02
C THR A 54 -2.75 0.33 -4.69
N ILE A 55 -1.50 -0.04 -4.55
CA ILE A 55 -0.78 0.17 -3.31
C ILE A 55 0.31 1.20 -3.56
N HIS A 56 0.20 2.33 -2.89
CA HIS A 56 1.22 3.37 -2.95
C HIS A 56 2.12 3.19 -1.76
N VAL A 57 3.41 3.11 -1.99
CA VAL A 57 4.37 2.92 -0.92
C VAL A 57 5.13 4.22 -0.74
N GLU A 58 5.11 4.77 0.46
CA GLU A 58 5.81 6.01 0.75
C GLU A 58 6.86 5.78 1.82
N PRO A 59 8.01 6.40 1.71
CA PRO A 59 9.01 6.29 2.77
C PRO A 59 8.59 7.12 3.97
N ASP A 60 8.98 6.67 5.13
CA ASP A 60 8.71 7.44 6.34
C ASP A 60 9.65 8.63 6.36
N ARG A 61 9.11 9.85 6.16
CA ARG A 61 9.93 11.03 6.11
C ARG A 61 9.94 11.80 7.36
N LYS A 62 9.37 11.28 8.45
CA LYS A 62 9.31 12.00 9.66
C LYS A 62 10.63 12.49 10.09
N ARG A 63 11.68 11.72 9.87
CA ARG A 63 12.94 12.16 10.34
C ARG A 63 13.60 13.09 9.42
N SER A 64 13.26 13.11 8.20
CA SER A 64 13.98 13.93 7.27
C SER A 64 13.58 15.32 7.30
N GLU A 65 12.60 15.68 8.12
CA GLU A 65 12.25 16.97 8.17
C GLU A 65 13.00 17.72 9.03
N GLY A 66 13.69 17.33 9.69
CA GLY A 66 14.38 18.05 10.57
C GLY A 66 14.95 19.05 10.19
N PRO A 67 15.40 19.76 10.62
CA PRO A 67 15.64 20.63 11.58
C PRO A 67 15.36 21.67 11.34
#